data_44288f920d3a36f54bd62bd8b89377f6
#
_entry.id   44288f920d3a36f54bd62bd8b89377f6
#
_cell.length_a   1.000
_cell.length_b   1.000
_cell.length_c   1.000
_cell.angle_alpha   90.00
_cell.angle_beta   90.00
_cell.angle_gamma   90.00
#
_symmetry.space_group_name_H-M   'P 1'
#
loop_
_entity.id
_entity.type
_entity.pdbx_description
1 polymer ?
#
loop_
_entity_poly.entity_id
_entity_poly.type
_entity_poly.pdbx_seq_one_letter_code
_entity_poly.pdbx_strand_id
1 'polypeptide(L)'
;CAVTLALALAACGSVPASGSAPASQPASASQPASEPASQPGSEPASEPASEPAEADYTAYTLQFDVPEEFAQLEEPPEGVSAMFQAADGSSINLVIYENDGSLASDVKQEDLVSLLEESMQQMGLEVEVLNPVFETGKLGDVCPYYRIDYTVVLNDVVMGQTMMGINADRAYTFTFTDMTGDWGQFFVDAIASITPVAQ
;
A
#
# COMPACT_ATOMS: atom_id res chain seq x y z
N CYS A 1 -7.48 25.40 -17.36
CA CYS A 1 -8.10 24.92 -16.11
C CYS A 1 -7.20 23.82 -15.58
N ALA A 2 -6.42 24.13 -14.56
CA ALA A 2 -5.59 23.12 -13.88
C ALA A 2 -6.53 22.24 -13.05
N VAL A 3 -6.71 20.98 -13.44
CA VAL A 3 -7.38 19.97 -12.61
C VAL A 3 -6.32 19.40 -11.68
N THR A 4 -6.28 19.91 -10.47
CA THR A 4 -5.43 19.37 -9.42
C THR A 4 -6.11 18.10 -8.90
N LEU A 5 -5.69 16.94 -9.37
CA LEU A 5 -6.18 15.64 -8.89
C LEU A 5 -5.45 15.32 -7.57
N ALA A 6 -5.99 15.81 -6.47
CA ALA A 6 -5.56 15.40 -5.13
C ALA A 6 -6.33 14.15 -4.78
N LEU A 7 -5.73 12.96 -4.99
CA LEU A 7 -6.25 11.73 -4.42
C LEU A 7 -5.91 11.71 -2.93
N ALA A 8 -6.74 12.33 -2.12
CA ALA A 8 -6.72 12.10 -0.68
C ALA A 8 -7.49 10.80 -0.40
N LEU A 9 -6.78 9.68 -0.40
CA LEU A 9 -7.32 8.40 0.07
C LEU A 9 -7.30 8.40 1.60
N ALA A 10 -8.27 9.07 2.19
CA ALA A 10 -8.59 8.90 3.59
C ALA A 10 -9.82 8.00 3.68
N ALA A 11 -9.66 6.70 3.80
CA ALA A 11 -10.69 5.85 4.38
C ALA A 11 -10.24 4.40 4.55
N CYS A 12 -9.75 4.02 5.70
CA CYS A 12 -10.09 2.71 6.24
C CYS A 12 -11.23 2.90 7.23
N GLY A 13 -12.45 2.98 6.72
CA GLY A 13 -13.68 2.91 7.48
C GLY A 13 -14.08 1.45 7.67
N SER A 14 -14.12 1.02 8.91
CA SER A 14 -14.58 -0.28 9.40
C SER A 14 -15.87 -0.75 8.73
N VAL A 15 -15.86 -1.92 8.11
CA VAL A 15 -17.06 -2.60 7.62
C VAL A 15 -17.67 -3.38 8.78
N PRO A 16 -18.94 -3.14 9.18
CA PRO A 16 -19.59 -3.98 10.16
C PRO A 16 -20.02 -5.29 9.51
N ALA A 17 -19.57 -6.40 10.07
CA ALA A 17 -20.05 -7.74 9.78
C ALA A 17 -21.52 -7.86 10.21
N SER A 18 -22.39 -8.26 9.28
CA SER A 18 -23.72 -8.83 9.54
C SER A 18 -23.92 -9.93 8.52
N GLY A 19 -23.79 -11.16 8.85
CA GLY A 19 -24.71 -12.01 9.60
C GLY A 19 -25.65 -12.69 8.64
N SER A 20 -25.48 -14.00 8.40
CA SER A 20 -26.51 -15.02 8.52
C SER A 20 -26.10 -16.32 7.80
N ALA A 21 -25.90 -17.36 8.59
CA ALA A 21 -25.98 -18.75 8.13
C ALA A 21 -27.44 -19.13 7.81
N PRO A 22 -27.71 -20.23 7.05
CA PRO A 22 -28.04 -21.43 7.79
C PRO A 22 -27.46 -22.76 7.26
N ALA A 23 -27.27 -23.60 8.22
CA ALA A 23 -27.13 -25.02 8.31
C ALA A 23 -27.64 -25.93 7.20
N SER A 24 -26.90 -27.03 6.94
CA SER A 24 -27.45 -28.39 6.84
C SER A 24 -26.32 -29.42 6.91
N GLN A 25 -26.30 -30.20 8.00
CA GLN A 25 -25.73 -31.56 8.02
C GLN A 25 -26.78 -32.56 7.53
N PRO A 26 -26.45 -33.84 7.13
CA PRO A 26 -26.16 -34.90 8.08
C PRO A 26 -25.04 -35.90 7.66
N ALA A 27 -24.29 -36.38 8.60
CA ALA A 27 -24.18 -37.69 9.22
C ALA A 27 -24.00 -38.94 8.31
N SER A 28 -22.95 -39.72 8.57
CA SER A 28 -22.89 -41.12 9.04
C SER A 28 -21.50 -41.73 8.76
N ALA A 29 -20.75 -42.02 9.78
CA ALA A 29 -20.49 -43.31 10.43
C ALA A 29 -19.74 -44.36 9.57
N SER A 30 -18.52 -44.73 10.06
CA SER A 30 -18.14 -46.09 10.46
C SER A 30 -16.64 -46.19 10.77
N GLN A 31 -16.34 -46.48 12.02
CA GLN A 31 -15.07 -47.13 12.44
C GLN A 31 -15.22 -48.65 12.27
N PRO A 32 -14.14 -49.50 12.23
CA PRO A 32 -13.46 -49.87 13.46
C PRO A 32 -11.92 -50.05 13.40
N ALA A 33 -11.36 -49.93 14.56
CA ALA A 33 -10.13 -50.35 15.20
C ALA A 33 -9.19 -51.38 14.54
N SER A 34 -7.88 -51.15 14.72
CA SER A 34 -6.92 -52.13 15.26
C SER A 34 -5.58 -51.46 15.55
N GLU A 35 -5.20 -51.38 16.84
CA GLU A 35 -3.81 -51.28 17.29
C GLU A 35 -3.07 -52.64 17.12
N PRO A 36 -1.69 -52.76 17.16
CA PRO A 36 -0.94 -52.46 18.36
C PRO A 36 0.46 -51.84 18.19
N ALA A 37 0.85 -51.13 19.24
CA ALA A 37 2.14 -50.90 19.86
C ALA A 37 3.47 -51.18 19.14
N SER A 38 4.36 -50.18 19.11
CA SER A 38 5.78 -50.26 19.50
C SER A 38 6.38 -48.88 19.72
N GLN A 39 6.72 -48.53 20.94
CA GLN A 39 7.70 -47.50 21.33
C GLN A 39 9.08 -48.19 21.49
N PRO A 40 10.23 -47.48 21.70
CA PRO A 40 10.48 -46.03 21.79
C PRO A 40 11.68 -45.57 20.95
N GLY A 41 11.70 -44.34 20.59
CA GLY A 41 12.88 -43.61 20.10
C GLY A 41 12.83 -42.20 20.63
N SER A 42 13.60 -41.89 21.64
CA SER A 42 13.80 -40.54 22.16
C SER A 42 14.58 -39.75 21.16
N GLU A 43 13.90 -38.87 20.39
CA GLU A 43 14.55 -37.77 19.70
C GLU A 43 14.64 -36.58 20.67
N PRO A 44 15.81 -35.89 20.70
CA PRO A 44 15.92 -34.67 21.49
C PRO A 44 15.02 -33.61 20.91
N ALA A 45 14.20 -33.00 21.79
CA ALA A 45 13.39 -31.83 21.48
C ALA A 45 14.31 -30.74 20.88
N SER A 46 14.20 -30.52 19.60
CA SER A 46 14.69 -29.29 18.97
C SER A 46 13.85 -28.16 19.57
N GLU A 47 14.51 -27.29 20.32
CA GLU A 47 13.93 -26.01 20.71
C GLU A 47 13.38 -25.34 19.44
N PRO A 48 12.14 -24.81 19.45
CA PRO A 48 11.67 -24.00 18.34
C PRO A 48 12.64 -22.83 18.21
N ALA A 49 13.30 -22.74 17.06
CA ALA A 49 14.05 -21.55 16.71
C ALA A 49 13.11 -20.37 16.88
N SER A 50 13.43 -19.45 17.80
CA SER A 50 12.71 -18.21 17.95
C SER A 50 12.71 -17.54 16.56
N GLU A 51 11.53 -17.34 15.99
CA GLU A 51 11.40 -16.47 14.83
C GLU A 51 12.11 -15.15 15.16
N PRO A 52 12.95 -14.62 14.26
CA PRO A 52 13.56 -13.32 14.48
C PRO A 52 12.46 -12.32 14.78
N ALA A 53 12.56 -11.64 15.93
CA ALA A 53 11.61 -10.60 16.29
C ALA A 53 11.48 -9.65 15.10
N GLU A 54 10.26 -9.48 14.57
CA GLU A 54 10.02 -8.54 13.49
C GLU A 54 10.50 -7.16 13.97
N ALA A 55 11.31 -6.50 13.12
CA ALA A 55 11.84 -5.19 13.45
C ALA A 55 10.66 -4.22 13.64
N ASP A 56 10.70 -3.44 14.72
CA ASP A 56 9.68 -2.44 15.04
C ASP A 56 9.78 -1.27 14.06
N TYR A 57 8.97 -1.28 13.00
CA TYR A 57 8.95 -0.22 12.01
C TYR A 57 8.51 1.13 12.59
N THR A 58 7.82 1.17 13.73
CA THR A 58 7.34 2.41 14.34
C THR A 58 8.47 3.25 14.97
N ALA A 59 9.67 2.68 15.09
CA ALA A 59 10.88 3.40 15.53
C ALA A 59 11.56 4.19 14.40
N TYR A 60 10.99 4.22 13.20
CA TYR A 60 11.57 4.87 12.02
C TYR A 60 10.64 5.94 11.48
N THR A 61 11.21 7.08 11.05
CA THR A 61 10.56 8.05 10.17
C THR A 61 11.09 7.89 8.74
N LEU A 62 10.52 8.59 7.77
CA LEU A 62 10.95 8.54 6.38
C LEU A 62 11.63 9.84 5.95
N GLN A 63 12.69 9.70 5.16
CA GLN A 63 13.29 10.79 4.37
C GLN A 63 13.13 10.46 2.90
N PHE A 64 13.00 11.48 2.04
CA PHE A 64 13.03 11.35 0.60
C PHE A 64 13.52 12.64 -0.05
N ASP A 65 14.07 12.52 -1.25
CA ASP A 65 14.55 13.63 -2.03
C ASP A 65 13.51 14.01 -3.08
N VAL A 66 13.20 15.30 -3.16
CA VAL A 66 12.31 15.87 -4.17
C VAL A 66 13.17 16.39 -5.32
N PRO A 67 12.86 16.02 -6.60
CA PRO A 67 13.59 16.58 -7.72
C PRO A 67 13.50 18.12 -7.75
N GLU A 68 14.60 18.79 -8.15
CA GLU A 68 14.73 20.26 -8.10
C GLU A 68 13.67 20.99 -8.96
N GLU A 69 13.12 20.32 -9.96
CA GLU A 69 12.10 20.84 -10.86
C GLU A 69 10.70 20.90 -10.20
N PHE A 70 10.52 20.25 -9.05
CA PHE A 70 9.28 20.21 -8.31
C PHE A 70 9.29 21.22 -7.18
N ALA A 71 8.43 22.23 -7.25
CA ALA A 71 8.26 23.21 -6.20
C ALA A 71 7.21 22.77 -5.19
N GLN A 72 7.49 22.90 -3.90
CA GLN A 72 6.50 22.65 -2.86
C GLN A 72 5.39 23.69 -2.90
N LEU A 73 4.13 23.27 -2.85
CA LEU A 73 2.99 24.17 -2.70
C LEU A 73 2.90 24.65 -1.24
N GLU A 74 2.70 25.95 -1.06
CA GLU A 74 2.52 26.55 0.27
C GLU A 74 1.23 26.09 0.95
N GLU A 75 0.16 25.88 0.16
CA GLU A 75 -1.15 25.41 0.61
C GLU A 75 -1.54 24.16 -0.18
N PRO A 76 -1.17 22.97 0.30
CA PRO A 76 -1.59 21.73 -0.34
C PRO A 76 -3.11 21.53 -0.20
N PRO A 77 -3.76 20.75 -1.07
CA PRO A 77 -5.17 20.40 -0.96
C PRO A 77 -5.51 19.77 0.39
N GLU A 78 -6.79 19.89 0.80
CA GLU A 78 -7.26 19.26 2.04
C GLU A 78 -6.99 17.74 2.07
N GLY A 79 -6.45 17.25 3.17
CA GLY A 79 -6.06 15.84 3.34
C GLY A 79 -4.68 15.49 2.78
N VAL A 80 -3.99 16.41 2.10
CA VAL A 80 -2.62 16.22 1.61
C VAL A 80 -1.65 16.90 2.57
N SER A 81 -0.66 16.16 3.07
CA SER A 81 0.33 16.67 4.04
C SER A 81 1.40 17.54 3.36
N ALA A 82 1.79 17.18 2.13
CA ALA A 82 2.66 17.96 1.29
C ALA A 82 2.40 17.65 -0.19
N MET A 83 2.57 18.65 -1.05
CA MET A 83 2.47 18.50 -2.50
C MET A 83 3.60 19.26 -3.17
N PHE A 84 4.25 18.61 -4.12
CA PHE A 84 5.29 19.18 -4.96
C PHE A 84 4.82 19.10 -6.41
N GLN A 85 5.00 20.17 -7.18
CA GLN A 85 4.47 20.26 -8.54
C GLN A 85 5.51 20.83 -9.49
N ALA A 86 5.62 20.22 -10.66
CA ALA A 86 6.36 20.72 -11.80
C ALA A 86 5.51 21.70 -12.64
N ALA A 87 6.16 22.43 -13.54
CA ALA A 87 5.52 23.46 -14.36
C ALA A 87 4.46 22.91 -15.33
N ASP A 88 4.56 21.63 -15.72
CA ASP A 88 3.63 20.92 -16.62
C ASP A 88 2.40 20.32 -15.90
N GLY A 89 2.35 20.41 -14.56
CA GLY A 89 1.29 19.87 -13.73
C GLY A 89 1.59 18.48 -13.15
N SER A 90 2.71 17.85 -13.52
CA SER A 90 3.17 16.62 -12.89
C SER A 90 3.43 16.86 -11.41
N SER A 91 3.18 15.87 -10.55
CA SER A 91 3.18 16.10 -9.10
C SER A 91 3.63 14.90 -8.27
N ILE A 92 4.11 15.23 -7.07
CA ILE A 92 4.37 14.29 -5.98
C ILE A 92 3.50 14.72 -4.81
N ASN A 93 2.56 13.86 -4.40
CA ASN A 93 1.70 14.08 -3.25
C ASN A 93 2.13 13.16 -2.10
N LEU A 94 2.13 13.69 -0.89
CA LEU A 94 2.38 12.95 0.34
C LEU A 94 1.20 13.12 1.28
N VAL A 95 0.62 12.00 1.69
CA VAL A 95 -0.38 11.93 2.77
C VAL A 95 0.23 11.19 3.94
N ILE A 96 0.09 11.75 5.14
CA ILE A 96 0.59 11.15 6.39
C ILE A 96 -0.59 11.03 7.36
N TYR A 97 -0.79 9.84 7.90
CA TYR A 97 -1.85 9.56 8.87
C TYR A 97 -1.37 8.59 9.95
N GLU A 98 -2.16 8.45 11.03
CA GLU A 98 -1.84 7.53 12.10
C GLU A 98 -1.90 6.08 11.60
N ASN A 99 -0.99 5.22 12.09
CA ASN A 99 -1.09 3.80 11.85
C ASN A 99 -2.35 3.24 12.52
N ASP A 100 -3.17 2.52 11.76
CA ASP A 100 -4.39 1.87 12.24
C ASP A 100 -4.20 0.38 12.57
N GLY A 101 -2.97 -0.12 12.46
CA GLY A 101 -2.59 -1.51 12.65
C GLY A 101 -2.62 -2.36 11.38
N SER A 102 -3.05 -1.79 10.26
CA SER A 102 -2.96 -2.46 8.95
C SER A 102 -1.54 -2.37 8.41
N LEU A 103 -1.02 -3.46 7.83
CA LEU A 103 0.30 -3.46 7.21
C LEU A 103 0.19 -3.20 5.72
N ALA A 104 1.03 -2.30 5.22
CA ALA A 104 1.13 -2.00 3.79
C ALA A 104 1.48 -3.26 2.97
N SER A 105 2.25 -4.19 3.53
CA SER A 105 2.59 -5.46 2.89
C SER A 105 1.41 -6.43 2.75
N ASP A 106 0.30 -6.24 3.47
CA ASP A 106 -0.89 -7.10 3.43
C ASP A 106 -1.92 -6.63 2.39
N VAL A 107 -1.72 -5.45 1.82
CA VAL A 107 -2.56 -4.90 0.74
C VAL A 107 -2.46 -5.77 -0.50
N LYS A 108 -3.60 -6.01 -1.16
CA LYS A 108 -3.66 -6.76 -2.41
C LYS A 108 -3.92 -5.84 -3.59
N GLN A 109 -3.37 -6.23 -4.74
CA GLN A 109 -3.52 -5.44 -5.96
C GLN A 109 -4.99 -5.18 -6.32
N GLU A 110 -5.83 -6.23 -6.28
CA GLU A 110 -7.25 -6.13 -6.64
C GLU A 110 -8.03 -5.17 -5.73
N ASP A 111 -7.75 -5.20 -4.42
CA ASP A 111 -8.41 -4.33 -3.46
C ASP A 111 -8.01 -2.86 -3.69
N LEU A 112 -6.71 -2.63 -3.98
CA LEU A 112 -6.19 -1.29 -4.23
C LEU A 112 -6.70 -0.71 -5.56
N VAL A 113 -6.75 -1.50 -6.63
CA VAL A 113 -7.31 -1.08 -7.92
C VAL A 113 -8.78 -0.70 -7.76
N SER A 114 -9.58 -1.54 -7.09
CA SER A 114 -10.98 -1.24 -6.83
C SER A 114 -11.16 0.04 -6.03
N LEU A 115 -10.34 0.25 -5.00
CA LEU A 115 -10.36 1.48 -4.18
C LEU A 115 -10.01 2.73 -4.98
N LEU A 116 -9.01 2.63 -5.87
CA LEU A 116 -8.62 3.73 -6.76
C LEU A 116 -9.76 4.11 -7.71
N GLU A 117 -10.36 3.13 -8.38
CA GLU A 117 -11.47 3.35 -9.31
C GLU A 117 -12.71 3.91 -8.58
N GLU A 118 -13.06 3.37 -7.42
CA GLU A 118 -14.17 3.88 -6.59
C GLU A 118 -13.93 5.33 -6.14
N SER A 119 -12.70 5.67 -5.73
CA SER A 119 -12.33 7.03 -5.33
C SER A 119 -12.50 8.01 -6.49
N MET A 120 -12.04 7.66 -7.67
CA MET A 120 -12.17 8.49 -8.88
C MET A 120 -13.64 8.65 -9.28
N GLN A 121 -14.43 7.58 -9.19
CA GLN A 121 -15.86 7.60 -9.47
C GLN A 121 -16.63 8.51 -8.49
N GLN A 122 -16.27 8.51 -7.19
CA GLN A 122 -16.86 9.41 -6.21
C GLN A 122 -16.59 10.89 -6.52
N MET A 123 -15.49 11.20 -7.19
CA MET A 123 -15.17 12.55 -7.69
C MET A 123 -15.88 12.88 -9.01
N GLY A 124 -16.71 11.97 -9.54
CA GLY A 124 -17.41 12.14 -10.81
C GLY A 124 -16.52 11.88 -12.02
N LEU A 125 -15.41 11.17 -11.84
CA LEU A 125 -14.49 10.82 -12.90
C LEU A 125 -14.71 9.34 -13.27
N GLU A 126 -15.01 9.09 -14.55
CA GLU A 126 -15.04 7.74 -15.12
C GLU A 126 -13.62 7.41 -15.58
N VAL A 127 -12.89 6.68 -14.74
CA VAL A 127 -11.48 6.33 -14.99
C VAL A 127 -11.31 4.83 -14.81
N GLU A 128 -10.52 4.23 -15.66
CA GLU A 128 -10.08 2.84 -15.56
C GLU A 128 -8.59 2.82 -15.23
N VAL A 129 -8.22 1.97 -14.26
CA VAL A 129 -6.81 1.71 -13.91
C VAL A 129 -6.26 0.69 -14.91
N LEU A 130 -5.33 1.14 -15.75
CA LEU A 130 -4.74 0.33 -16.81
C LEU A 130 -3.33 -0.15 -16.44
N ASN A 131 -3.02 -1.39 -16.86
CA ASN A 131 -1.69 -2.00 -16.75
C ASN A 131 -1.07 -1.93 -15.32
N PRO A 132 -1.81 -2.28 -14.26
CA PRO A 132 -1.26 -2.19 -12.91
C PRO A 132 -0.10 -3.18 -12.73
N VAL A 133 1.03 -2.67 -12.20
CA VAL A 133 2.18 -3.46 -11.75
C VAL A 133 2.30 -3.24 -10.24
N PHE A 134 2.21 -4.32 -9.48
CA PHE A 134 2.12 -4.27 -8.04
C PHE A 134 3.25 -5.05 -7.37
N GLU A 135 3.79 -4.49 -6.30
CA GLU A 135 4.77 -5.14 -5.46
C GLU A 135 4.56 -4.80 -3.98
N THR A 136 5.01 -5.68 -3.10
CA THR A 136 5.10 -5.45 -1.65
C THR A 136 6.47 -5.86 -1.14
N GLY A 137 6.88 -5.29 -0.02
CA GLY A 137 8.17 -5.61 0.58
C GLY A 137 8.44 -4.88 1.88
N LYS A 138 9.72 -4.79 2.22
CA LYS A 138 10.21 -4.01 3.37
C LYS A 138 11.28 -3.04 2.91
N LEU A 139 11.02 -1.75 3.09
CA LEU A 139 11.99 -0.69 2.83
C LEU A 139 13.05 -0.70 3.92
N GLY A 140 14.34 -0.78 3.55
CA GLY A 140 15.45 -0.89 4.51
C GLY A 140 15.36 -2.12 5.42
N ASP A 141 14.71 -3.21 4.97
CA ASP A 141 14.44 -4.45 5.71
C ASP A 141 13.54 -4.28 6.95
N VAL A 142 12.96 -3.10 7.17
CA VAL A 142 12.17 -2.76 8.37
C VAL A 142 10.76 -2.29 8.08
N CYS A 143 10.57 -1.29 7.20
CA CYS A 143 9.29 -0.64 6.98
C CYS A 143 8.46 -1.36 5.91
N PRO A 144 7.32 -1.99 6.26
CA PRO A 144 6.45 -2.63 5.28
C PRO A 144 5.96 -1.62 4.24
N TYR A 145 5.94 -2.02 2.96
CA TYR A 145 5.41 -1.18 1.90
C TYR A 145 4.63 -1.98 0.86
N TYR A 146 3.75 -1.28 0.14
CA TYR A 146 3.28 -1.65 -1.20
C TYR A 146 3.63 -0.56 -2.20
N ARG A 147 3.75 -0.94 -3.45
CA ARG A 147 3.86 -0.03 -4.60
C ARG A 147 2.98 -0.54 -5.72
N ILE A 148 2.30 0.38 -6.39
CA ILE A 148 1.56 0.11 -7.61
C ILE A 148 1.88 1.18 -8.64
N ASP A 149 2.35 0.74 -9.81
CA ASP A 149 2.52 1.58 -11.00
C ASP A 149 1.35 1.30 -11.93
N TYR A 150 0.70 2.34 -12.42
CA TYR A 150 -0.48 2.20 -13.27
C TYR A 150 -0.65 3.40 -14.20
N THR A 151 -1.52 3.25 -15.17
CA THR A 151 -1.90 4.33 -16.10
C THR A 151 -3.37 4.64 -15.91
N VAL A 152 -3.71 5.91 -15.93
CA VAL A 152 -5.10 6.38 -15.97
C VAL A 152 -5.33 7.22 -17.22
N VAL A 153 -6.55 7.17 -17.75
CA VAL A 153 -6.98 8.01 -18.85
C VAL A 153 -8.09 8.92 -18.36
N LEU A 154 -7.86 10.21 -18.39
CA LEU A 154 -8.83 11.22 -17.99
C LEU A 154 -9.01 12.25 -19.10
N ASN A 155 -10.21 12.36 -19.68
CA ASN A 155 -10.52 13.28 -20.77
C ASN A 155 -9.53 13.18 -21.95
N ASP A 156 -9.22 11.97 -22.38
CA ASP A 156 -8.24 11.64 -23.44
C ASP A 156 -6.77 11.96 -23.07
N VAL A 157 -6.48 12.38 -21.84
CA VAL A 157 -5.12 12.54 -21.34
C VAL A 157 -4.69 11.25 -20.64
N VAL A 158 -3.59 10.69 -21.11
CA VAL A 158 -2.98 9.49 -20.51
C VAL A 158 -1.94 9.94 -19.49
N MET A 159 -2.09 9.50 -18.26
CA MET A 159 -1.19 9.84 -17.15
C MET A 159 -0.59 8.57 -16.56
N GLY A 160 0.72 8.57 -16.35
CA GLY A 160 1.39 7.56 -15.54
C GLY A 160 1.25 7.91 -14.05
N GLN A 161 0.92 6.93 -13.23
CA GLN A 161 0.90 7.12 -11.78
C GLN A 161 1.65 6.00 -11.06
N THR A 162 2.35 6.37 -10.00
CA THR A 162 2.89 5.43 -9.02
C THR A 162 2.34 5.81 -7.66
N MET A 163 1.75 4.84 -6.97
CA MET A 163 1.38 4.99 -5.57
C MET A 163 2.21 4.05 -4.71
N MET A 164 2.72 4.56 -3.60
CA MET A 164 3.49 3.79 -2.62
C MET A 164 2.99 4.08 -1.21
N GLY A 165 2.51 3.04 -0.51
CA GLY A 165 2.13 3.11 0.89
C GLY A 165 3.20 2.46 1.76
N ILE A 166 3.60 3.11 2.87
CA ILE A 166 4.67 2.66 3.75
C ILE A 166 4.24 2.83 5.20
N ASN A 167 4.44 1.80 6.03
CA ASN A 167 4.33 1.92 7.48
C ASN A 167 5.69 2.23 8.09
N ALA A 168 5.74 3.31 8.86
CA ALA A 168 6.87 3.74 9.69
C ALA A 168 6.32 4.23 11.04
N ASP A 169 6.85 5.29 11.66
CA ASP A 169 6.23 5.94 12.83
C ASP A 169 4.78 6.37 12.57
N ARG A 170 4.49 6.64 11.31
CA ARG A 170 3.18 6.94 10.73
C ARG A 170 2.93 6.08 9.51
N ALA A 171 1.73 6.12 8.97
CA ALA A 171 1.44 5.61 7.64
C ALA A 171 1.64 6.73 6.63
N TYR A 172 2.46 6.46 5.62
CA TYR A 172 2.82 7.40 4.54
C TYR A 172 2.28 6.87 3.23
N THR A 173 1.61 7.74 2.46
CA THR A 173 1.23 7.43 1.09
C THR A 173 1.80 8.48 0.15
N PHE A 174 2.69 8.05 -0.73
CA PHE A 174 3.22 8.85 -1.82
C PHE A 174 2.42 8.55 -3.08
N THR A 175 2.07 9.61 -3.84
CA THR A 175 1.49 9.47 -5.18
C THR A 175 2.30 10.35 -6.14
N PHE A 176 2.89 9.72 -7.13
CA PHE A 176 3.64 10.36 -8.22
C PHE A 176 2.75 10.37 -9.46
N THR A 177 2.51 11.54 -10.05
CA THR A 177 1.68 11.69 -11.25
C THR A 177 2.50 12.30 -12.37
N ASP A 178 2.67 11.57 -13.46
CA ASP A 178 3.36 12.00 -14.68
C ASP A 178 2.32 12.38 -15.76
N MET A 179 2.19 13.69 -16.03
CA MET A 179 1.22 14.23 -16.99
C MET A 179 1.73 14.19 -18.43
N THR A 180 3.04 14.06 -18.64
CA THR A 180 3.68 14.21 -19.96
C THR A 180 4.40 12.95 -20.42
N GLY A 181 4.76 12.05 -19.51
CA GLY A 181 5.62 10.89 -19.76
C GLY A 181 7.12 11.18 -19.64
N ASP A 182 7.49 12.40 -19.25
CA ASP A 182 8.90 12.84 -19.19
C ASP A 182 9.54 12.62 -17.80
N TRP A 183 8.75 12.34 -16.78
CA TRP A 183 9.21 12.28 -15.38
C TRP A 183 9.53 10.89 -14.87
N GLY A 184 9.34 9.85 -15.66
CA GLY A 184 9.49 8.46 -15.22
C GLY A 184 10.81 8.17 -14.51
N GLN A 185 11.96 8.64 -15.04
CA GLN A 185 13.26 8.43 -14.41
C GLN A 185 13.41 9.24 -13.12
N PHE A 186 12.95 10.48 -13.08
CA PHE A 186 12.98 11.32 -11.87
C PHE A 186 12.17 10.71 -10.75
N PHE A 187 11.00 10.13 -11.05
CA PHE A 187 10.19 9.44 -10.06
C PHE A 187 10.84 8.13 -9.58
N VAL A 188 11.50 7.40 -10.45
CA VAL A 188 12.30 6.23 -10.04
C VAL A 188 13.39 6.65 -9.04
N ASP A 189 14.11 7.73 -9.31
CA ASP A 189 15.18 8.23 -8.45
C ASP A 189 14.59 8.76 -7.11
N ALA A 190 13.49 9.51 -7.14
CA ALA A 190 12.80 9.99 -5.94
C ALA A 190 12.30 8.82 -5.06
N ILE A 191 11.69 7.80 -5.66
CA ILE A 191 11.23 6.59 -4.96
C ILE A 191 12.42 5.85 -4.34
N ALA A 192 13.53 5.72 -5.08
CA ALA A 192 14.75 5.06 -4.58
C ALA A 192 15.41 5.84 -3.43
N SER A 193 15.16 7.16 -3.32
CA SER A 193 15.66 8.00 -2.22
C SER A 193 14.88 7.83 -0.92
N ILE A 194 13.66 7.25 -0.98
CA ILE A 194 12.84 7.04 0.23
C ILE A 194 13.55 6.05 1.14
N THR A 195 13.95 6.51 2.31
CA THR A 195 14.73 5.71 3.26
C THR A 195 14.19 5.83 4.69
N PRO A 196 14.14 4.71 5.45
CA PRO A 196 13.80 4.76 6.86
C PRO A 196 14.98 5.32 7.67
N VAL A 197 14.66 6.21 8.61
CA VAL A 197 15.62 6.84 9.52
C VAL A 197 15.17 6.56 10.95
N ALA A 198 16.02 5.93 11.75
CA ALA A 198 15.73 5.67 13.16
C ALA A 198 15.57 7.00 13.92
N GLN A 199 14.56 7.03 14.82
CA GLN A 199 14.26 8.17 15.68
C GLN A 199 15.09 8.13 16.97
#